data_6d7759cb01e7373cc2f6cf9e1d5ae634
#
_entry.id   6d7759cb01e7373cc2f6cf9e1d5ae634
#
_cell.length_a   1.000
_cell.length_b   1.000
_cell.length_c   1.000
_cell.angle_alpha   90.00
_cell.angle_beta   90.00
_cell.angle_gamma   90.00
#
_symmetry.space_group_name_H-M   'P 1'
#
loop_
_entity.id
_entity.type
_entity.pdbx_description
1 polymer ?
#
loop_
_entity_poly.entity_id
_entity_poly.type
_entity_poly.pdbx_seq_one_letter_code
_entity_poly.pdbx_strand_id
1 'polypeptide(L)'
;MLSSSPNNRKIRNFLITINQDLFLIREKIEKISYIQRISYDDYDELHYLVMALEDRRFLKHCGVDFRSILRECKKFLFGEKFGGASTIDMQMVRTITGFKERTLYRKIYESILAFIVNFKFSKKQIIDCYLDNAFFGSHLYGVKRATQEHFGKDISQLTYDEKAQLAAMLLRPRPLHPNDKWQEKILVRSRYAKDIWGGMKDRNQ
;
A
#
# COMPACT_ATOMS: atom_id res chain seq x y z
N MET A 1 27.76 -35.96 -8.73
CA MET A 1 26.54 -35.32 -8.15
C MET A 1 26.91 -34.77 -6.78
N LEU A 2 27.12 -33.46 -6.67
CA LEU A 2 27.41 -32.79 -5.39
C LEU A 2 26.10 -32.73 -4.57
N SER A 3 26.00 -33.50 -3.50
CA SER A 3 24.91 -33.43 -2.56
C SER A 3 24.96 -32.06 -1.86
N SER A 4 24.08 -31.15 -2.24
CA SER A 4 23.98 -29.85 -1.57
C SER A 4 23.57 -30.04 -0.11
N SER A 5 24.31 -29.40 0.82
CA SER A 5 24.01 -29.46 2.25
C SER A 5 22.54 -29.00 2.53
N PRO A 6 21.90 -29.46 3.63
CA PRO A 6 20.54 -29.04 3.98
C PRO A 6 20.35 -27.52 4.03
N ASN A 7 21.36 -26.76 4.44
CA ASN A 7 21.37 -25.30 4.43
C ASN A 7 21.32 -24.72 3.01
N ASN A 8 22.06 -25.30 2.07
CA ASN A 8 22.04 -24.85 0.67
C ASN A 8 20.68 -25.07 0.01
N ARG A 9 19.94 -26.12 0.40
CA ARG A 9 18.57 -26.35 -0.09
C ARG A 9 17.59 -25.28 0.44
N LYS A 10 17.69 -24.90 1.72
CA LYS A 10 16.85 -23.85 2.30
C LYS A 10 17.10 -22.50 1.64
N ILE A 11 18.35 -22.11 1.47
CA ILE A 11 18.74 -20.86 0.79
C ILE A 11 18.27 -20.88 -0.66
N ARG A 12 18.48 -21.96 -1.38
CA ARG A 12 18.03 -22.09 -2.78
C ARG A 12 16.50 -21.95 -2.88
N ASN A 13 15.73 -22.62 -2.01
CA ASN A 13 14.27 -22.52 -2.02
C ASN A 13 13.82 -21.10 -1.69
N PHE A 14 14.46 -20.40 -0.76
CA PHE A 14 14.20 -19.01 -0.44
C PHE A 14 14.45 -18.09 -1.65
N LEU A 15 15.55 -18.26 -2.35
CA LEU A 15 15.88 -17.48 -3.56
C LEU A 15 14.91 -17.76 -4.71
N ILE A 16 14.46 -19.00 -4.88
CA ILE A 16 13.45 -19.37 -5.87
C ILE A 16 12.13 -18.65 -5.55
N THR A 17 11.69 -18.67 -4.28
CA THR A 17 10.46 -18.01 -3.85
C THR A 17 10.54 -16.50 -4.08
N ILE A 18 11.66 -15.86 -3.71
CA ILE A 18 11.88 -14.43 -4.00
C ILE A 18 11.75 -14.12 -5.50
N ASN A 19 12.39 -14.92 -6.35
CA ASN A 19 12.33 -14.70 -7.79
C ASN A 19 10.90 -14.86 -8.34
N GLN A 20 10.14 -15.85 -7.87
CA GLN A 20 8.75 -16.07 -8.27
C GLN A 20 7.87 -14.88 -7.85
N ASP A 21 8.01 -14.40 -6.62
CA ASP A 21 7.25 -13.26 -6.13
C ASP A 21 7.64 -11.96 -6.82
N LEU A 22 8.93 -11.73 -7.09
CA LEU A 22 9.38 -10.59 -7.87
C LEU A 22 8.87 -10.62 -9.31
N PHE A 23 8.79 -11.80 -9.93
CA PHE A 23 8.22 -11.95 -11.25
C PHE A 23 6.72 -11.60 -11.25
N LEU A 24 5.96 -12.11 -10.27
CA LEU A 24 4.54 -11.82 -10.10
C LEU A 24 4.29 -10.32 -9.88
N ILE A 25 5.07 -9.68 -9.01
CA ILE A 25 4.98 -8.24 -8.73
C ILE A 25 5.29 -7.44 -10.00
N ARG A 26 6.37 -7.79 -10.69
CA ARG A 26 6.77 -7.16 -11.94
C ARG A 26 5.66 -7.23 -12.99
N GLU A 27 5.10 -8.41 -13.24
CA GLU A 27 4.01 -8.61 -14.18
C GLU A 27 2.82 -7.70 -13.87
N LYS A 28 2.45 -7.61 -12.59
CA LYS A 28 1.35 -6.75 -12.14
C LYS A 28 1.64 -5.27 -12.38
N ILE A 29 2.83 -4.79 -12.02
CA ILE A 29 3.20 -3.38 -12.20
C ILE A 29 3.29 -3.03 -13.68
N GLU A 30 3.93 -3.87 -14.50
CA GLU A 30 4.09 -3.64 -15.94
C GLU A 30 2.73 -3.61 -16.67
N LYS A 31 1.81 -4.51 -16.30
CA LYS A 31 0.45 -4.54 -16.83
C LYS A 31 -0.31 -3.23 -16.55
N ILE A 32 -0.26 -2.76 -15.32
CA ILE A 32 -0.95 -1.52 -14.92
C ILE A 32 -0.29 -0.32 -15.58
N SER A 33 1.04 -0.26 -15.59
CA SER A 33 1.79 0.82 -16.23
C SER A 33 1.50 0.89 -17.73
N TYR A 34 1.33 -0.26 -18.40
CA TYR A 34 0.94 -0.30 -19.81
C TYR A 34 -0.46 0.27 -20.03
N ILE A 35 -1.42 -0.10 -19.19
CA ILE A 35 -2.80 0.39 -19.27
C ILE A 35 -2.86 1.90 -18.98
N GLN A 36 -2.06 2.38 -18.01
CA GLN A 36 -2.05 3.78 -17.60
C GLN A 36 -1.15 4.69 -18.45
N ARG A 37 -0.28 4.15 -19.32
CA ARG A 37 0.51 4.97 -20.27
C ARG A 37 -0.35 5.89 -21.17
N ILE A 38 -1.64 5.64 -21.20
CA ILE A 38 -2.63 6.49 -21.87
C ILE A 38 -3.16 7.61 -20.95
N SER A 39 -2.81 7.62 -19.65
CA SER A 39 -3.30 8.56 -18.65
C SER A 39 -2.14 9.11 -17.82
N TYR A 40 -1.90 10.40 -17.92
CA TYR A 40 -1.07 11.32 -17.12
C TYR A 40 -0.10 10.74 -16.06
N ASP A 41 1.19 11.15 -16.16
CA ASP A 41 2.28 10.75 -15.23
C ASP A 41 2.21 11.43 -13.83
N ASP A 42 1.26 12.33 -13.59
CA ASP A 42 1.18 13.09 -12.34
C ASP A 42 0.34 12.39 -11.27
N TYR A 43 0.73 12.60 -10.00
CA TYR A 43 -0.06 12.17 -8.86
C TYR A 43 -1.35 13.00 -8.78
N ASP A 44 -2.49 12.32 -8.69
CA ASP A 44 -3.77 12.97 -8.43
C ASP A 44 -4.04 13.12 -6.91
N GLU A 45 -5.14 13.76 -6.56
CA GLU A 45 -5.54 13.99 -5.17
C GLU A 45 -5.72 12.70 -4.37
N LEU A 46 -6.18 11.61 -5.01
CA LEU A 46 -6.36 10.32 -4.35
C LEU A 46 -5.01 9.75 -3.89
N HIS A 47 -3.96 9.84 -4.72
CA HIS A 47 -2.62 9.39 -4.35
C HIS A 47 -2.11 10.13 -3.12
N TYR A 48 -2.24 11.44 -3.09
CA TYR A 48 -1.80 12.25 -1.96
C TYR A 48 -2.58 11.97 -0.67
N LEU A 49 -3.89 11.76 -0.77
CA LEU A 49 -4.73 11.38 0.36
C LEU A 49 -4.36 10.00 0.90
N VAL A 50 -4.05 9.06 0.03
CA VAL A 50 -3.56 7.72 0.41
C VAL A 50 -2.19 7.83 1.08
N MET A 51 -1.24 8.59 0.51
CA MET A 51 0.04 8.86 1.14
C MET A 51 -0.11 9.50 2.52
N ALA A 52 -1.00 10.48 2.66
CA ALA A 52 -1.26 11.16 3.93
C ALA A 52 -1.74 10.21 5.03
N LEU A 53 -2.53 9.19 4.68
CA LEU A 53 -3.08 8.22 5.61
C LEU A 53 -2.17 7.03 5.90
N GLU A 54 -1.52 6.50 4.88
CA GLU A 54 -0.81 5.22 4.95
C GLU A 54 0.71 5.38 5.04
N ASP A 55 1.26 6.40 4.36
CA ASP A 55 2.72 6.57 4.28
C ASP A 55 3.14 8.00 3.93
N ARG A 56 3.18 8.89 4.93
CA ARG A 56 3.51 10.31 4.74
C ARG A 56 4.91 10.57 4.16
N ARG A 57 5.75 9.57 4.19
CA ARG A 57 7.13 9.66 3.70
C ARG A 57 7.36 8.84 2.44
N PHE A 58 6.28 8.40 1.79
CA PHE A 58 6.32 7.51 0.63
C PHE A 58 7.34 7.94 -0.44
N LEU A 59 7.38 9.23 -0.76
CA LEU A 59 8.30 9.80 -1.75
C LEU A 59 9.74 10.00 -1.22
N LYS A 60 10.00 9.71 0.08
CA LYS A 60 11.27 10.02 0.77
C LYS A 60 12.06 8.77 1.20
N HIS A 61 11.62 7.56 0.86
CA HIS A 61 12.28 6.32 1.20
C HIS A 61 12.29 5.34 0.02
N CYS A 62 13.17 4.34 0.08
CA CYS A 62 13.36 3.31 -0.96
C CYS A 62 12.65 2.00 -0.60
N GLY A 63 11.32 2.03 -0.52
CA GLY A 63 10.50 0.84 -0.21
C GLY A 63 10.27 0.60 1.28
N VAL A 64 11.21 0.97 2.14
CA VAL A 64 11.17 0.80 3.61
C VAL A 64 11.49 2.11 4.30
N ASP A 65 10.65 2.57 5.21
CA ASP A 65 10.91 3.77 6.03
C ASP A 65 11.59 3.39 7.36
N PHE A 66 12.92 3.39 7.36
CA PHE A 66 13.72 3.09 8.55
C PHE A 66 13.46 4.04 9.72
N ARG A 67 13.10 5.31 9.45
CA ARG A 67 12.76 6.27 10.51
C ARG A 67 11.46 5.88 11.22
N SER A 68 10.47 5.43 10.47
CA SER A 68 9.22 4.92 11.02
C SER A 68 9.44 3.63 11.81
N ILE A 69 10.29 2.72 11.32
CA ILE A 69 10.65 1.50 12.06
C ILE A 69 11.32 1.86 13.39
N LEU A 70 12.31 2.76 13.39
CA LEU A 70 13.01 3.17 14.61
C LEU A 70 12.05 3.83 15.61
N ARG A 71 11.12 4.67 15.13
CA ARG A 71 10.07 5.27 15.97
C ARG A 71 9.19 4.20 16.63
N GLU A 72 8.75 3.21 15.88
CA GLU A 72 7.89 2.14 16.40
C GLU A 72 8.65 1.19 17.34
N CYS A 73 9.95 0.93 17.08
CA CYS A 73 10.81 0.20 18.02
C CYS A 73 10.94 0.95 19.37
N LYS A 74 11.12 2.28 19.34
CA LYS A 74 11.14 3.10 20.57
C LYS A 74 9.84 2.98 21.33
N LYS A 75 8.68 3.14 20.68
CA LYS A 75 7.37 2.99 21.33
C LYS A 75 7.21 1.62 21.97
N PHE A 76 7.62 0.56 21.28
CA PHE A 76 7.60 -0.79 21.82
C PHE A 76 8.42 -0.92 23.10
N LEU A 77 9.65 -0.36 23.13
CA LEU A 77 10.52 -0.37 24.32
C LEU A 77 9.94 0.39 25.51
N PHE A 78 9.16 1.45 25.25
CA PHE A 78 8.51 2.25 26.29
C PHE A 78 7.09 1.77 26.64
N GLY A 79 6.64 0.60 26.13
CA GLY A 79 5.32 0.05 26.42
C GLY A 79 4.15 0.83 25.81
N GLU A 80 4.42 1.72 24.86
CA GLU A 80 3.38 2.48 24.14
C GLU A 80 2.72 1.64 23.04
N LYS A 81 1.52 2.05 22.63
CA LYS A 81 0.88 1.45 21.45
C LYS A 81 1.71 1.72 20.21
N PHE A 82 2.19 0.66 19.59
CA PHE A 82 2.98 0.70 18.35
C PHE A 82 2.15 0.25 17.15
N GLY A 83 2.47 0.80 15.97
CA GLY A 83 1.82 0.50 14.69
C GLY A 83 2.09 1.60 13.67
N GLY A 84 1.96 1.29 12.37
CA GLY A 84 2.13 2.28 11.31
C GLY A 84 3.55 2.39 10.74
N ALA A 85 4.37 1.33 10.87
CA ALA A 85 5.68 1.24 10.21
C ALA A 85 5.63 0.58 8.82
N SER A 86 4.48 0.11 8.37
CA SER A 86 4.35 -0.49 7.04
C SER A 86 4.21 0.62 5.99
N THR A 87 5.03 0.58 4.97
CA THR A 87 4.99 1.51 3.83
C THR A 87 3.96 1.05 2.79
N ILE A 88 3.59 1.94 1.87
CA ILE A 88 2.74 1.59 0.72
C ILE A 88 3.41 0.50 -0.12
N ASP A 89 4.73 0.55 -0.31
CA ASP A 89 5.50 -0.48 -1.01
C ASP A 89 5.31 -1.86 -0.37
N MET A 90 5.45 -1.97 0.95
CA MET A 90 5.24 -3.22 1.70
C MET A 90 3.78 -3.69 1.63
N GLN A 91 2.82 -2.77 1.65
CA GLN A 91 1.40 -3.09 1.51
C GLN A 91 1.08 -3.62 0.11
N MET A 92 1.67 -3.02 -0.93
CA MET A 92 1.56 -3.48 -2.32
C MET A 92 2.12 -4.91 -2.47
N VAL A 93 3.34 -5.15 -1.97
CA VAL A 93 3.95 -6.50 -1.97
C VAL A 93 3.03 -7.51 -1.30
N ARG A 94 2.55 -7.22 -0.10
CA ARG A 94 1.62 -8.10 0.65
C ARG A 94 0.35 -8.39 -0.14
N THR A 95 -0.22 -7.39 -0.76
CA THR A 95 -1.47 -7.52 -1.52
C THR A 95 -1.30 -8.43 -2.72
N ILE A 96 -0.17 -8.34 -3.43
CA ILE A 96 0.10 -9.14 -4.63
C ILE A 96 0.51 -10.57 -4.26
N THR A 97 1.41 -10.74 -3.28
CA THR A 97 1.89 -12.06 -2.87
C THR A 97 0.87 -12.85 -2.02
N GLY A 98 -0.16 -12.16 -1.51
CA GLY A 98 -1.21 -12.80 -0.72
C GLY A 98 -0.77 -13.27 0.67
N PHE A 99 0.34 -12.80 1.20
CA PHE A 99 0.83 -13.16 2.53
C PHE A 99 -0.15 -12.73 3.63
N LYS A 100 -0.76 -13.69 4.33
CA LYS A 100 -1.75 -13.46 5.40
C LYS A 100 -1.17 -13.58 6.81
N GLU A 101 -0.06 -14.27 6.96
CA GLU A 101 0.56 -14.52 8.27
C GLU A 101 1.04 -13.24 8.94
N ARG A 102 0.83 -13.13 10.26
CA ARG A 102 1.28 -11.96 11.06
C ARG A 102 2.58 -12.29 11.81
N THR A 103 3.66 -12.56 11.06
CA THR A 103 4.97 -12.92 11.60
C THR A 103 6.03 -11.84 11.34
N LEU A 104 7.07 -11.81 12.15
CA LEU A 104 8.24 -10.95 11.91
C LEU A 104 8.96 -11.37 10.62
N TYR A 105 9.04 -12.67 10.36
CA TYR A 105 9.61 -13.22 9.12
C TYR A 105 8.92 -12.62 7.89
N ARG A 106 7.59 -12.64 7.85
CA ARG A 106 6.84 -12.01 6.77
C ARG A 106 7.21 -10.54 6.60
N LYS A 107 7.29 -9.80 7.71
CA LYS A 107 7.58 -8.36 7.66
C LYS A 107 8.97 -8.07 7.08
N ILE A 108 9.97 -8.88 7.43
CA ILE A 108 11.32 -8.81 6.85
C ILE A 108 11.26 -9.16 5.36
N TYR A 109 10.56 -10.20 4.99
CA TYR A 109 10.41 -10.64 3.61
C TYR A 109 9.74 -9.57 2.73
N GLU A 110 8.60 -9.01 3.20
CA GLU A 110 7.92 -7.88 2.54
C GLU A 110 8.86 -6.68 2.38
N SER A 111 9.69 -6.39 3.38
CA SER A 111 10.67 -5.29 3.33
C SER A 111 11.74 -5.52 2.27
N ILE A 112 12.26 -6.74 2.15
CA ILE A 112 13.25 -7.11 1.12
C ILE A 112 12.65 -6.94 -0.28
N LEU A 113 11.46 -7.48 -0.52
CA LEU A 113 10.80 -7.35 -1.81
C LEU A 113 10.45 -5.89 -2.13
N ALA A 114 9.91 -5.12 -1.17
CA ALA A 114 9.60 -3.71 -1.34
C ALA A 114 10.85 -2.89 -1.69
N PHE A 115 11.98 -3.17 -1.05
CA PHE A 115 13.25 -2.54 -1.35
C PHE A 115 13.73 -2.85 -2.79
N ILE A 116 13.71 -4.12 -3.20
CA ILE A 116 14.12 -4.54 -4.55
C ILE A 116 13.24 -3.92 -5.62
N VAL A 117 11.91 -3.93 -5.41
CA VAL A 117 10.94 -3.36 -6.35
C VAL A 117 11.15 -1.86 -6.53
N ASN A 118 11.48 -1.15 -5.46
CA ASN A 118 11.69 0.29 -5.50
C ASN A 118 12.90 0.73 -6.33
N PHE A 119 13.91 -0.14 -6.52
CA PHE A 119 15.01 0.13 -7.46
C PHE A 119 14.61 0.02 -8.93
N LYS A 120 13.56 -0.72 -9.22
CA LYS A 120 13.19 -1.07 -10.58
C LYS A 120 12.01 -0.26 -11.12
N PHE A 121 11.13 0.17 -10.23
CA PHE A 121 9.88 0.83 -10.57
C PHE A 121 9.77 2.19 -9.88
N SER A 122 9.12 3.14 -10.55
CA SER A 122 8.87 4.46 -9.97
C SER A 122 7.83 4.37 -8.83
N LYS A 123 7.86 5.35 -7.94
CA LYS A 123 6.87 5.47 -6.86
C LYS A 123 5.43 5.56 -7.39
N LYS A 124 5.25 6.23 -8.54
CA LYS A 124 3.95 6.30 -9.20
C LYS A 124 3.45 4.93 -9.62
N GLN A 125 4.28 4.13 -10.29
CA GLN A 125 3.94 2.76 -10.69
C GLN A 125 3.60 1.87 -9.49
N ILE A 126 4.30 2.04 -8.37
CA ILE A 126 4.08 1.26 -7.14
C ILE A 126 2.74 1.61 -6.50
N ILE A 127 2.41 2.89 -6.35
CA ILE A 127 1.14 3.30 -5.73
C ILE A 127 -0.06 2.98 -6.63
N ASP A 128 0.07 3.12 -7.94
CA ASP A 128 -0.96 2.72 -8.90
C ASP A 128 -1.23 1.22 -8.81
N CYS A 129 -0.18 0.42 -8.76
CA CYS A 129 -0.29 -1.03 -8.60
C CYS A 129 -0.92 -1.40 -7.25
N TYR A 130 -0.57 -0.69 -6.18
CA TYR A 130 -1.21 -0.85 -4.88
C TYR A 130 -2.71 -0.59 -4.96
N LEU A 131 -3.12 0.55 -5.49
CA LEU A 131 -4.52 0.96 -5.58
C LEU A 131 -5.35 0.02 -6.48
N ASP A 132 -4.77 -0.48 -7.56
CA ASP A 132 -5.46 -1.39 -8.49
C ASP A 132 -5.69 -2.80 -7.89
N ASN A 133 -4.94 -3.17 -6.84
CA ASN A 133 -5.04 -4.48 -6.20
C ASN A 133 -5.50 -4.42 -4.73
N ALA A 134 -5.56 -3.24 -4.11
CA ALA A 134 -5.89 -3.09 -2.69
C ALA A 134 -7.30 -3.58 -2.35
N PHE A 135 -7.45 -4.04 -1.11
CA PHE A 135 -8.73 -4.47 -0.57
C PHE A 135 -9.50 -3.29 0.02
N PHE A 136 -10.61 -2.94 -0.59
CA PHE A 136 -11.50 -1.85 -0.17
C PHE A 136 -12.75 -2.32 0.57
N GLY A 137 -12.99 -3.62 0.64
CA GLY A 137 -14.14 -4.17 1.34
C GLY A 137 -14.56 -5.53 0.84
N SER A 138 -15.68 -6.03 1.35
CA SER A 138 -16.22 -7.33 0.98
C SER A 138 -16.38 -7.45 -0.54
N HIS A 139 -15.59 -8.35 -1.12
CA HIS A 139 -15.50 -8.59 -2.57
C HIS A 139 -15.00 -7.40 -3.42
N LEU A 140 -14.48 -6.32 -2.79
CA LEU A 140 -14.00 -5.11 -3.47
C LEU A 140 -12.47 -5.08 -3.49
N TYR A 141 -11.89 -5.56 -4.56
CA TYR A 141 -10.46 -5.45 -4.85
C TYR A 141 -10.24 -4.49 -6.01
N GLY A 142 -9.31 -3.55 -5.81
CA GLY A 142 -8.98 -2.51 -6.79
C GLY A 142 -9.87 -1.28 -6.71
N VAL A 143 -9.22 -0.14 -6.92
CA VAL A 143 -9.81 1.19 -6.79
C VAL A 143 -10.99 1.41 -7.74
N LYS A 144 -10.90 0.97 -8.99
CA LYS A 144 -11.96 1.13 -9.99
C LYS A 144 -13.25 0.44 -9.58
N ARG A 145 -13.14 -0.81 -9.09
CA ARG A 145 -14.30 -1.55 -8.62
C ARG A 145 -14.89 -0.94 -7.35
N ALA A 146 -14.03 -0.49 -6.44
CA ALA A 146 -14.46 0.16 -5.21
C ALA A 146 -15.22 1.46 -5.48
N THR A 147 -14.77 2.28 -6.42
CA THR A 147 -15.44 3.52 -6.84
C THR A 147 -16.81 3.25 -7.44
N GLN A 148 -16.88 2.33 -8.37
CA GLN A 148 -18.15 2.00 -9.03
C GLN A 148 -19.17 1.44 -8.04
N GLU A 149 -18.76 0.54 -7.15
CA GLU A 149 -19.67 -0.10 -6.19
C GLU A 149 -20.09 0.82 -5.05
N HIS A 150 -19.24 1.77 -4.64
CA HIS A 150 -19.53 2.64 -3.50
C HIS A 150 -20.18 3.97 -3.91
N PHE A 151 -19.76 4.54 -5.04
CA PHE A 151 -20.19 5.87 -5.49
C PHE A 151 -20.99 5.83 -6.81
N GLY A 152 -21.02 4.70 -7.54
CA GLY A 152 -21.64 4.61 -8.87
C GLY A 152 -20.95 5.44 -9.94
N LYS A 153 -19.65 5.77 -9.76
CA LYS A 153 -18.89 6.73 -10.57
C LYS A 153 -17.55 6.13 -11.00
N ASP A 154 -16.99 6.68 -12.07
CA ASP A 154 -15.58 6.48 -12.39
C ASP A 154 -14.66 7.33 -11.50
N ILE A 155 -13.38 6.92 -11.35
CA ILE A 155 -12.40 7.64 -10.53
C ILE A 155 -12.27 9.12 -10.93
N SER A 156 -12.31 9.41 -12.23
CA SER A 156 -12.22 10.77 -12.78
C SER A 156 -13.41 11.68 -12.41
N GLN A 157 -14.54 11.09 -12.03
CA GLN A 157 -15.76 11.80 -11.67
C GLN A 157 -15.89 12.04 -10.16
N LEU A 158 -14.96 11.48 -9.36
CA LEU A 158 -15.00 11.63 -7.92
C LEU A 158 -14.65 13.05 -7.49
N THR A 159 -15.45 13.59 -6.57
CA THR A 159 -15.12 14.80 -5.84
C THR A 159 -13.94 14.57 -4.89
N TYR A 160 -13.32 15.65 -4.43
CA TYR A 160 -12.24 15.58 -3.45
C TYR A 160 -12.66 14.85 -2.15
N ASP A 161 -13.89 15.07 -1.71
CA ASP A 161 -14.44 14.40 -0.52
C ASP A 161 -14.67 12.90 -0.74
N GLU A 162 -15.14 12.50 -1.91
CA GLU A 162 -15.30 11.09 -2.27
C GLU A 162 -13.94 10.37 -2.39
N LYS A 163 -12.92 11.04 -2.96
CA LYS A 163 -11.54 10.53 -2.98
C LYS A 163 -10.98 10.35 -1.56
N ALA A 164 -11.27 11.27 -0.64
CA ALA A 164 -10.84 11.16 0.75
C ALA A 164 -11.55 10.01 1.49
N GLN A 165 -12.83 9.77 1.23
CA GLN A 165 -13.56 8.61 1.76
C GLN A 165 -12.99 7.30 1.19
N LEU A 166 -12.69 7.24 -0.10
CA LEU A 166 -12.07 6.09 -0.74
C LEU A 166 -10.71 5.77 -0.14
N ALA A 167 -9.85 6.77 0.08
CA ALA A 167 -8.58 6.60 0.77
C ALA A 167 -8.77 6.06 2.21
N ALA A 168 -9.80 6.54 2.93
CA ALA A 168 -10.12 6.07 4.28
C ALA A 168 -10.54 4.58 4.32
N MET A 169 -11.13 4.06 3.24
CA MET A 169 -11.54 2.66 3.13
C MET A 169 -10.37 1.67 3.12
N LEU A 170 -9.15 2.07 2.78
CA LEU A 170 -7.97 1.21 2.85
C LEU A 170 -7.70 0.70 4.27
N LEU A 171 -7.91 1.54 5.29
CA LEU A 171 -7.80 1.13 6.70
C LEU A 171 -9.13 0.58 7.25
N ARG A 172 -10.25 1.03 6.73
CA ARG A 172 -11.61 0.68 7.18
C ARG A 172 -12.41 0.12 6.01
N PRO A 173 -12.07 -1.08 5.52
CA PRO A 173 -12.73 -1.65 4.36
C PRO A 173 -14.24 -1.73 4.53
N ARG A 174 -14.95 -1.50 3.43
CA ARG A 174 -16.43 -1.52 3.41
C ARG A 174 -16.94 -2.92 3.77
N PRO A 175 -17.76 -3.06 4.82
CA PRO A 175 -18.40 -4.32 5.15
C PRO A 175 -19.45 -4.68 4.10
N LEU A 176 -19.92 -5.92 4.11
CA LEU A 176 -20.98 -6.38 3.19
C LEU A 176 -22.26 -5.53 3.37
N HIS A 177 -22.60 -5.23 4.60
CA HIS A 177 -23.72 -4.36 4.98
C HIS A 177 -23.16 -3.15 5.74
N PRO A 178 -22.86 -2.03 5.05
CA PRO A 178 -22.39 -0.81 5.68
C PRO A 178 -23.47 -0.22 6.60
N ASN A 179 -23.07 0.20 7.80
CA ASN A 179 -23.93 0.85 8.77
C ASN A 179 -23.43 2.25 9.12
N ASP A 180 -24.25 3.03 9.83
CA ASP A 180 -23.94 4.42 10.21
C ASP A 180 -22.63 4.54 10.98
N LYS A 181 -22.32 3.58 11.88
CA LYS A 181 -21.04 3.56 12.61
C LYS A 181 -19.83 3.42 11.70
N TRP A 182 -19.95 2.63 10.65
CA TRP A 182 -18.88 2.50 9.66
C TRP A 182 -18.75 3.79 8.86
N GLN A 183 -19.85 4.35 8.41
CA GLN A 183 -19.89 5.60 7.64
C GLN A 183 -19.28 6.76 8.44
N GLU A 184 -19.65 6.90 9.72
CA GLU A 184 -19.06 7.91 10.62
C GLU A 184 -17.55 7.78 10.72
N LYS A 185 -17.02 6.55 10.90
CA LYS A 185 -15.56 6.29 10.94
C LYS A 185 -14.87 6.65 9.63
N ILE A 186 -15.50 6.43 8.49
CA ILE A 186 -14.99 6.83 7.18
C ILE A 186 -14.94 8.36 7.10
N LEU A 187 -16.01 9.07 7.48
CA LEU A 187 -16.07 10.53 7.45
C LEU A 187 -15.03 11.18 8.38
N VAL A 188 -14.83 10.65 9.58
CA VAL A 188 -13.80 11.14 10.51
C VAL A 188 -12.42 10.95 9.90
N ARG A 189 -12.12 9.77 9.32
CA ARG A 189 -10.82 9.49 8.74
C ARG A 189 -10.57 10.27 7.44
N SER A 190 -11.61 10.51 6.64
CA SER A 190 -11.49 11.33 5.42
C SER A 190 -11.16 12.79 5.74
N ARG A 191 -11.79 13.38 6.77
CA ARG A 191 -11.41 14.71 7.28
C ARG A 191 -9.95 14.75 7.71
N TYR A 192 -9.53 13.76 8.52
CA TYR A 192 -8.14 13.66 8.93
C TYR A 192 -7.17 13.53 7.75
N ALA A 193 -7.52 12.80 6.67
CA ALA A 193 -6.70 12.71 5.47
C ALA A 193 -6.51 14.10 4.81
N LYS A 194 -7.59 14.86 4.70
CA LYS A 194 -7.58 16.21 4.12
C LYS A 194 -6.74 17.17 4.94
N ASP A 195 -6.87 17.15 6.27
CA ASP A 195 -6.10 17.99 7.19
C ASP A 195 -4.59 17.68 7.10
N ILE A 196 -4.24 16.40 7.08
CA ILE A 196 -2.83 15.98 6.94
C ILE A 196 -2.28 16.40 5.58
N TRP A 197 -3.02 16.19 4.50
CA TRP A 197 -2.57 16.58 3.18
C TRP A 197 -2.43 18.10 3.04
N GLY A 198 -3.39 18.88 3.55
CA GLY A 198 -3.29 20.34 3.61
C GLY A 198 -2.02 20.81 4.29
N GLY A 199 -1.77 20.34 5.52
CA GLY A 199 -0.55 20.66 6.25
C GLY A 199 0.76 20.09 5.67
N MET A 200 0.71 19.13 4.76
CA MET A 200 1.88 18.67 3.98
C MET A 200 2.15 19.60 2.79
N LYS A 201 1.11 20.09 2.15
CA LYS A 201 1.20 21.05 1.02
C LYS A 201 1.82 22.37 1.47
N ASP A 202 1.37 22.90 2.59
CA ASP A 202 1.86 24.18 3.16
C ASP A 202 3.35 24.13 3.55
N ARG A 203 3.87 22.94 3.94
CA ARG A 203 5.29 22.76 4.30
C ARG A 203 6.23 22.56 3.12
N ASN A 204 5.71 22.33 1.94
CA ASN A 204 6.49 22.13 0.72
C ASN A 204 6.46 23.35 -0.21
N GLN A 205 5.72 24.40 0.15
CA GLN A 205 5.77 25.74 -0.41
C GLN A 205 6.72 26.63 0.38
#